data_62ef828797811c2241b273e8e4f8bc12
#
_entry.id   62ef828797811c2241b273e8e4f8bc12
#
_cell.length_a   1.000
_cell.length_b   1.000
_cell.length_c   1.000
_cell.angle_alpha   90.00
_cell.angle_beta   90.00
_cell.angle_gamma   90.00
#
_symmetry.space_group_name_H-M   'P 1'
#
loop_
_entity.id
_entity.type
_entity.pdbx_description
1 polymer ?
#
loop_
_entity_poly.entity_id
_entity_poly.type
_entity_poly.pdbx_seq_one_letter_code
_entity_poly.pdbx_strand_id
1 'polypeptide(L)'
;MSNEEKIINYFIKSYKKIGDDCAYLSQTKQLISSDTLVENIHFDLKYFTPKNIAHRLFTVNYSDIQSSGGKPKYVLLNLSFPNKNFKFVNKILKNFHRYCLEYGIEIIGGDTTASDKIFLSLTIM
;
A
#
# COMPACT_ATOMS: atom_id res chain seq x y z
N MET A 1 1.59 -4.09 -24.89
CA MET A 1 2.39 -3.94 -23.65
C MET A 1 1.88 -2.73 -22.88
N SER A 2 1.52 -2.91 -21.62
CA SER A 2 1.06 -1.83 -20.76
C SER A 2 2.21 -0.87 -20.42
N ASN A 3 1.86 0.32 -19.92
CA ASN A 3 2.88 1.27 -19.46
C ASN A 3 3.69 0.71 -18.29
N GLU A 4 3.04 -0.04 -17.39
CA GLU A 4 3.73 -0.70 -16.29
C GLU A 4 4.77 -1.69 -16.80
N GLU A 5 4.39 -2.55 -17.75
CA GLU A 5 5.30 -3.50 -18.37
C GLU A 5 6.49 -2.83 -19.05
N LYS A 6 6.27 -1.69 -19.70
CA LYS A 6 7.34 -0.90 -20.33
C LYS A 6 8.32 -0.39 -19.28
N ILE A 7 7.83 0.09 -18.15
CA ILE A 7 8.68 0.59 -17.06
C ILE A 7 9.47 -0.55 -16.44
N ILE A 8 8.82 -1.67 -16.14
CA ILE A 8 9.48 -2.85 -15.58
C ILE A 8 10.56 -3.36 -16.52
N ASN A 9 10.26 -3.49 -17.80
CA ASN A 9 11.22 -3.98 -18.79
C ASN A 9 12.44 -3.08 -18.91
N TYR A 10 12.28 -1.78 -18.70
CA TYR A 10 13.41 -0.84 -18.71
C TYR A 10 14.38 -1.14 -17.57
N PHE A 11 13.86 -1.42 -16.36
CA PHE A 11 14.69 -1.60 -15.18
C PHE A 11 15.18 -3.04 -14.96
N ILE A 12 14.43 -4.05 -15.42
CA ILE A 12 14.72 -5.45 -15.12
C ILE A 12 16.06 -5.93 -15.67
N LYS A 13 16.56 -5.27 -16.70
CA LYS A 13 17.87 -5.58 -17.29
C LYS A 13 19.01 -5.30 -16.31
N SER A 14 18.85 -4.28 -15.46
CA SER A 14 19.87 -3.85 -14.50
C SER A 14 19.61 -4.35 -13.08
N TYR A 15 18.35 -4.62 -12.73
CA TYR A 15 17.94 -4.92 -11.36
C TYR A 15 17.16 -6.24 -11.32
N LYS A 16 17.78 -7.27 -10.76
CA LYS A 16 17.26 -8.65 -10.81
C LYS A 16 16.13 -8.94 -9.82
N LYS A 17 15.92 -8.07 -8.81
CA LYS A 17 14.87 -8.27 -7.81
C LYS A 17 13.49 -7.82 -8.27
N ILE A 18 13.41 -7.12 -9.40
CA ILE A 18 12.15 -6.62 -9.95
C ILE A 18 11.42 -7.75 -10.68
N GLY A 19 10.09 -7.77 -10.58
CA GLY A 19 9.23 -8.66 -11.37
C GLY A 19 8.35 -9.59 -10.56
N ASP A 20 8.62 -9.77 -9.26
CA ASP A 20 7.78 -10.55 -8.36
C ASP A 20 6.82 -9.65 -7.58
N ASP A 21 5.80 -10.25 -6.95
CA ASP A 21 4.85 -9.52 -6.10
C ASP A 21 5.55 -8.81 -4.95
N CYS A 22 6.63 -9.42 -4.43
CA CYS A 22 7.47 -8.84 -3.38
C CYS A 22 8.93 -8.84 -3.79
N ALA A 23 9.67 -7.85 -3.32
CA ALA A 23 11.12 -7.87 -3.37
C ALA A 23 11.64 -8.67 -2.18
N TYR A 24 12.62 -9.55 -2.41
CA TYR A 24 13.30 -10.28 -1.36
C TYR A 24 14.71 -9.74 -1.17
N LEU A 25 15.00 -9.28 0.06
CA LEU A 25 16.34 -8.80 0.44
C LEU A 25 17.05 -9.92 1.19
N SER A 26 17.95 -10.63 0.49
CA SER A 26 18.59 -11.82 1.03
C SER A 26 19.48 -11.55 2.24
N GLN A 27 20.12 -10.38 2.32
CA GLN A 27 21.00 -10.02 3.43
C GLN A 27 20.26 -9.90 4.76
N THR A 28 19.05 -9.34 4.73
CA THR A 28 18.23 -9.14 5.91
C THR A 28 17.09 -10.16 6.02
N LYS A 29 16.92 -11.00 5.00
CA LYS A 29 15.84 -12.00 4.90
C LYS A 29 14.46 -11.33 5.00
N GLN A 30 14.30 -10.18 4.33
CA GLN A 30 13.05 -9.43 4.33
C GLN A 30 12.35 -9.48 2.99
N LEU A 31 11.01 -9.55 3.05
CA LEU A 31 10.13 -9.34 1.92
C LEU A 31 9.56 -7.93 2.02
N ILE A 32 9.55 -7.21 0.91
CA ILE A 32 9.01 -5.84 0.85
C ILE A 32 8.10 -5.74 -0.36
N SER A 33 6.93 -5.16 -0.16
CA SER A 33 5.98 -4.88 -1.23
C SER A 33 5.37 -3.50 -1.06
N SER A 34 4.92 -2.91 -2.15
CA SER A 34 4.35 -1.57 -2.16
C SER A 34 3.21 -1.51 -3.17
N ASP A 35 2.09 -0.89 -2.76
CA ASP A 35 0.91 -0.70 -3.59
C ASP A 35 0.30 0.66 -3.36
N THR A 36 -0.39 1.19 -4.38
CA THR A 36 -1.09 2.48 -4.29
C THR A 36 -2.53 2.32 -4.73
N LEU A 37 -3.46 2.84 -3.91
CA LEU A 37 -4.87 2.97 -4.25
C LEU A 37 -5.17 4.42 -4.61
N VAL A 38 -5.82 4.63 -5.74
CA VAL A 38 -6.12 5.97 -6.27
C VAL A 38 -7.62 6.14 -6.38
N GLU A 39 -8.12 7.25 -5.87
CA GLU A 39 -9.54 7.63 -6.00
C GLU A 39 -9.97 7.64 -7.47
N ASN A 40 -11.17 7.11 -7.74
CA ASN A 40 -11.78 6.95 -9.08
C ASN A 40 -11.08 5.95 -10.00
N ILE A 41 -10.05 5.25 -9.50
CA ILE A 41 -9.41 4.14 -10.22
C ILE A 41 -9.61 2.84 -9.44
N HIS A 42 -9.26 2.84 -8.15
CA HIS A 42 -9.37 1.66 -7.27
C HIS A 42 -10.59 1.71 -6.36
N PHE A 43 -11.10 2.89 -6.08
CA PHE A 43 -12.27 3.12 -5.24
C PHE A 43 -12.91 4.45 -5.62
N ASP A 44 -14.18 4.64 -5.25
CA ASP A 44 -14.86 5.94 -5.34
C ASP A 44 -15.46 6.30 -3.99
N LEU A 45 -15.76 7.58 -3.78
CA LEU A 45 -16.32 8.05 -2.51
C LEU A 45 -17.84 7.88 -2.45
N LYS A 46 -18.47 7.50 -3.55
CA LYS A 46 -19.91 7.33 -3.63
C LYS A 46 -20.35 5.95 -3.12
N TYR A 47 -19.60 4.91 -3.44
CA TYR A 47 -19.97 3.53 -3.13
C TYR A 47 -19.08 2.87 -2.08
N PHE A 48 -17.85 3.35 -1.91
CA PHE A 48 -16.92 2.76 -0.96
C PHE A 48 -16.97 3.50 0.38
N THR A 49 -17.09 2.75 1.47
CA THR A 49 -16.98 3.30 2.82
C THR A 49 -15.50 3.40 3.23
N PRO A 50 -15.18 4.23 4.22
CA PRO A 50 -13.82 4.25 4.77
C PRO A 50 -13.34 2.87 5.22
N LYS A 51 -14.23 2.06 5.79
CA LYS A 51 -13.91 0.69 6.22
C LYS A 51 -13.55 -0.21 5.04
N ASN A 52 -14.31 -0.13 3.93
CA ASN A 52 -14.02 -0.92 2.73
C ASN A 52 -12.67 -0.55 2.14
N ILE A 53 -12.36 0.74 2.08
CA ILE A 53 -11.09 1.23 1.54
C ILE A 53 -9.93 0.75 2.40
N ALA A 54 -10.05 0.89 3.72
CA ALA A 54 -9.03 0.44 4.67
C ALA A 54 -8.81 -1.07 4.56
N HIS A 55 -9.88 -1.85 4.46
CA HIS A 55 -9.81 -3.29 4.31
C HIS A 55 -9.05 -3.68 3.04
N ARG A 56 -9.36 -3.02 1.93
CA ARG A 56 -8.70 -3.29 0.66
C ARG A 56 -7.21 -2.93 0.72
N LEU A 57 -6.89 -1.76 1.27
CA LEU A 57 -5.52 -1.32 1.41
C LEU A 57 -4.70 -2.32 2.25
N PHE A 58 -5.29 -2.81 3.33
CA PHE A 58 -4.64 -3.77 4.21
C PHE A 58 -4.49 -5.14 3.55
N THR A 59 -5.59 -5.71 3.04
CA THR A 59 -5.60 -7.10 2.56
C THR A 59 -4.74 -7.33 1.34
N VAL A 60 -4.75 -6.41 0.38
CA VAL A 60 -3.93 -6.55 -0.84
C VAL A 60 -2.45 -6.64 -0.46
N ASN A 61 -1.99 -5.74 0.40
CA ASN A 61 -0.59 -5.69 0.81
C ASN A 61 -0.21 -6.86 1.73
N TYR A 62 -1.09 -7.22 2.66
CA TYR A 62 -0.86 -8.34 3.56
C TYR A 62 -0.74 -9.66 2.78
N SER A 63 -1.62 -9.85 1.80
CA SER A 63 -1.64 -11.07 0.97
C SER A 63 -0.36 -11.23 0.15
N ASP A 64 0.20 -10.14 -0.37
CA ASP A 64 1.42 -10.18 -1.16
C ASP A 64 2.60 -10.75 -0.34
N ILE A 65 2.73 -10.32 0.91
CA ILE A 65 3.78 -10.83 1.80
C ILE A 65 3.52 -12.29 2.16
N GLN A 66 2.27 -12.64 2.51
CA GLN A 66 1.91 -14.01 2.87
C GLN A 66 2.13 -14.98 1.72
N SER A 67 1.71 -14.62 0.51
CA SER A 67 1.86 -15.50 -0.66
C SER A 67 3.33 -15.73 -1.02
N SER A 68 4.20 -14.83 -0.62
CA SER A 68 5.66 -14.98 -0.78
C SER A 68 6.32 -15.70 0.39
N GLY A 69 5.55 -16.19 1.36
CA GLY A 69 6.03 -17.01 2.47
C GLY A 69 6.47 -16.23 3.70
N GLY A 70 6.19 -14.93 3.76
CA GLY A 70 6.59 -14.08 4.87
C GLY A 70 5.46 -13.77 5.84
N LYS A 71 5.82 -13.12 6.94
CA LYS A 71 4.90 -12.62 7.94
C LYS A 71 5.08 -11.09 8.03
N PRO A 72 4.06 -10.30 7.66
CA PRO A 72 4.17 -8.84 7.74
C PRO A 72 4.33 -8.35 9.17
N LYS A 73 5.21 -7.36 9.38
CA LYS A 73 5.47 -6.77 10.69
C LYS A 73 5.42 -5.26 10.69
N TYR A 74 5.81 -4.61 9.60
CA TYR A 74 5.96 -3.15 9.54
C TYR A 74 5.32 -2.58 8.30
N VAL A 75 4.79 -1.36 8.41
CA VAL A 75 4.30 -0.62 7.26
C VAL A 75 4.77 0.83 7.29
N LEU A 76 4.97 1.37 6.09
CA LEU A 76 5.08 2.80 5.83
C LEU A 76 3.82 3.21 5.08
N LEU A 77 3.17 4.27 5.52
CA LEU A 77 1.90 4.73 4.96
C LEU A 77 2.04 6.13 4.39
N ASN A 78 1.91 6.25 3.06
CA ASN A 78 1.95 7.53 2.37
C ASN A 78 0.55 7.93 1.95
N LEU A 79 0.18 9.17 2.26
CA LEU A 79 -1.15 9.70 2.02
C LEU A 79 -1.06 10.99 1.23
N SER A 80 -1.97 11.16 0.28
CA SER A 80 -2.15 12.43 -0.39
C SER A 80 -3.64 12.65 -0.60
N PHE A 81 -4.17 13.82 -0.22
CA PHE A 81 -5.61 14.04 -0.30
C PHE A 81 -5.94 15.54 -0.25
N PRO A 82 -7.14 15.93 -0.75
CA PRO A 82 -7.63 17.29 -0.59
C PRO A 82 -8.01 17.56 0.87
N ASN A 83 -7.74 18.76 1.37
CA ASN A 83 -8.08 19.13 2.75
C ASN A 83 -9.56 18.91 3.09
N LYS A 84 -10.44 19.12 2.14
CA LYS A 84 -11.89 18.88 2.33
C LYS A 84 -12.24 17.42 2.66
N ASN A 85 -11.36 16.48 2.34
CA ASN A 85 -11.56 15.05 2.57
C ASN A 85 -10.92 14.54 3.86
N PHE A 86 -10.40 15.43 4.72
CA PHE A 86 -9.70 15.01 5.93
C PHE A 86 -10.52 14.08 6.82
N LYS A 87 -11.80 14.40 7.05
CA LYS A 87 -12.66 13.56 7.91
C LYS A 87 -12.81 12.14 7.34
N PHE A 88 -13.00 12.05 6.03
CA PHE A 88 -13.14 10.76 5.35
C PHE A 88 -11.84 9.96 5.45
N VAL A 89 -10.72 10.58 5.13
CA VAL A 89 -9.40 9.94 5.22
C VAL A 89 -9.08 9.51 6.64
N ASN A 90 -9.41 10.34 7.63
CA ASN A 90 -9.19 10.00 9.04
C ASN A 90 -9.96 8.74 9.46
N LYS A 91 -11.17 8.55 8.93
CA LYS A 91 -11.93 7.32 9.17
C LYS A 91 -11.27 6.10 8.51
N ILE A 92 -10.71 6.27 7.32
CA ILE A 92 -9.93 5.21 6.67
C ILE A 92 -8.76 4.83 7.58
N LEU A 93 -8.01 5.81 8.07
CA LEU A 93 -6.83 5.57 8.91
C LEU A 93 -7.18 4.85 10.22
N LYS A 94 -8.28 5.23 10.85
CA LYS A 94 -8.72 4.56 12.09
C LYS A 94 -9.07 3.10 11.85
N ASN A 95 -9.74 2.79 10.76
CA ASN A 95 -10.05 1.40 10.40
C ASN A 95 -8.78 0.63 10.02
N PHE A 96 -7.89 1.24 9.27
CA PHE A 96 -6.60 0.64 8.91
C PHE A 96 -5.77 0.33 10.16
N HIS A 97 -5.73 1.25 11.12
CA HIS A 97 -5.01 1.05 12.38
C HIS A 97 -5.57 -0.14 13.17
N ARG A 98 -6.88 -0.34 13.19
CA ARG A 98 -7.50 -1.51 13.83
C ARG A 98 -6.98 -2.81 13.23
N TYR A 99 -6.88 -2.89 11.90
CA TYR A 99 -6.33 -4.08 11.24
C TYR A 99 -4.87 -4.30 11.64
N CYS A 100 -4.08 -3.23 11.68
CA CYS A 100 -2.69 -3.32 12.11
C CYS A 100 -2.57 -3.86 13.54
N LEU A 101 -3.38 -3.36 14.46
CA LEU A 101 -3.41 -3.85 15.84
C LEU A 101 -3.81 -5.31 15.93
N GLU A 102 -4.83 -5.71 15.17
CA GLU A 102 -5.33 -7.08 15.17
C GLU A 102 -4.29 -8.07 14.65
N TYR A 103 -3.52 -7.69 13.65
CA TYR A 103 -2.53 -8.57 13.01
C TYR A 103 -1.10 -8.34 13.48
N GLY A 104 -0.90 -7.51 14.50
CA GLY A 104 0.42 -7.29 15.07
C GLY A 104 1.39 -6.55 14.17
N ILE A 105 0.87 -5.61 13.36
CA ILE A 105 1.68 -4.81 12.44
C ILE A 105 1.88 -3.41 13.01
N GLU A 106 3.12 -2.95 12.99
CA GLU A 106 3.48 -1.62 13.47
C GLU A 106 3.61 -0.64 12.28
N ILE A 107 2.96 0.51 12.40
CA ILE A 107 3.13 1.62 11.46
C ILE A 107 4.37 2.38 11.89
N ILE A 108 5.43 2.34 11.09
CA ILE A 108 6.73 2.89 11.48
C ILE A 108 7.06 4.23 10.83
N GLY A 109 6.21 4.72 9.95
CA GLY A 109 6.42 6.02 9.32
C GLY A 109 5.59 6.20 8.06
N GLY A 110 5.92 7.21 7.30
CA GLY A 110 5.24 7.54 6.07
C GLY A 110 5.33 9.02 5.76
N ASP A 111 4.45 9.50 4.89
CA ASP A 111 4.40 10.90 4.49
C ASP A 111 2.96 11.31 4.21
N THR A 112 2.66 12.59 4.37
CA THR A 112 1.34 13.15 4.10
C THR A 112 1.50 14.44 3.29
N THR A 113 0.84 14.47 2.13
CA THR A 113 0.87 15.64 1.25
C THR A 113 -0.55 16.03 0.81
N ALA A 114 -0.67 17.16 0.14
CA ALA A 114 -1.93 17.61 -0.43
C ALA A 114 -1.99 17.26 -1.91
N SER A 115 -3.19 16.96 -2.41
CA SER A 115 -3.44 16.68 -3.82
C SER A 115 -4.89 16.98 -4.17
N ASP A 116 -5.26 16.79 -5.43
CA ASP A 116 -6.62 17.05 -5.91
C ASP A 116 -7.58 15.88 -5.68
N LYS A 117 -7.06 14.70 -5.38
CA LYS A 117 -7.84 13.51 -5.03
C LYS A 117 -7.07 12.62 -4.06
N ILE A 118 -7.70 11.57 -3.55
CA ILE A 118 -7.10 10.71 -2.53
C ILE A 118 -6.18 9.68 -3.16
N PHE A 119 -4.96 9.62 -2.68
CA PHE A 119 -3.97 8.58 -2.97
C PHE A 119 -3.54 7.94 -1.65
N LEU A 120 -3.59 6.61 -1.59
CA LEU A 120 -3.16 5.84 -0.43
C LEU A 120 -2.10 4.86 -0.88
N SER A 121 -0.89 5.00 -0.38
CA SER A 121 0.22 4.14 -0.75
C SER A 121 0.78 3.45 0.49
N LEU A 122 0.97 2.16 0.40
CA LEU A 122 1.46 1.34 1.51
C LEU A 122 2.70 0.59 1.08
N THR A 123 3.73 0.66 1.92
CA THR A 123 4.90 -0.24 1.84
C THR A 123 4.82 -1.17 3.04
N ILE A 124 4.84 -2.46 2.79
CA ILE A 124 4.73 -3.49 3.84
C ILE A 124 5.97 -4.38 3.81
N MET A 125 6.43 -4.74 4.99
CA MET A 125 7.62 -5.58 5.13
C MET A 125 7.54 -6.46 6.38
#